data_b218e66d0369cd7aac56a45f62547fd4
#
_entry.id   b218e66d0369cd7aac56a45f62547fd4
#
_cell.length_a   1.000
_cell.length_b   1.000
_cell.length_c   1.000
_cell.angle_alpha   90.00
_cell.angle_beta   90.00
_cell.angle_gamma   90.00
#
_symmetry.space_group_name_H-M   'P 1'
#
loop_
_entity.id
_entity.type
_entity.pdbx_description
1 polymer ?
#
loop_
_entity_poly.entity_id
_entity_poly.type
_entity_poly.pdbx_seq_one_letter_code
_entity_poly.pdbx_strand_id
1 'polypeptide(L)'
;STSKDPDAPEYKCIWELMDAVDSYIPTPDRAADKPFLMPVEDVMTISGRGTVATGRVERGTAHVGDQMEIVGLKEEKLTTTITGLEMFRKSLEFAQAGDNIGALLRGIDRDQIERGQVLAVPGSVHPHTTFDGHVYVLKKEEGGRHTPFFNNYRPQFYFRTTDVTGIITLPEGTEMCMPGDNVDMHVELITPVAMEEGMRFAIREGGHTVGSGVVSKIEK
;
A
#
# COMPACT_ATOMS: atom_id res chain seq x y z
N SER A 1 19.15 -27.54 -19.21
CA SER A 1 19.17 -28.95 -18.89
C SER A 1 18.07 -29.67 -19.65
N THR A 2 18.34 -30.87 -20.16
CA THR A 2 17.38 -31.70 -20.89
C THR A 2 16.91 -32.92 -20.09
N SER A 3 17.45 -33.16 -18.91
CA SER A 3 17.04 -34.22 -18.02
C SER A 3 15.63 -33.97 -17.46
N LYS A 4 14.83 -35.03 -17.35
CA LYS A 4 13.54 -35.02 -16.66
C LYS A 4 13.64 -35.61 -15.24
N ASP A 5 14.82 -36.08 -14.87
CA ASP A 5 15.10 -36.61 -13.53
C ASP A 5 15.48 -35.47 -12.60
N PRO A 6 14.68 -35.18 -11.56
CA PRO A 6 14.98 -34.09 -10.62
C PRO A 6 16.26 -34.31 -9.80
N ASP A 7 16.71 -35.57 -9.68
CA ASP A 7 17.91 -35.96 -8.94
C ASP A 7 19.18 -36.00 -9.82
N ALA A 8 19.06 -35.60 -11.10
CA ALA A 8 20.21 -35.56 -11.99
C ALA A 8 21.30 -34.63 -11.50
N PRO A 9 22.61 -34.96 -11.64
CA PRO A 9 23.72 -34.18 -11.13
C PRO A 9 23.74 -32.71 -11.56
N GLU A 10 23.22 -32.44 -12.74
CA GLU A 10 23.11 -31.06 -13.30
C GLU A 10 22.13 -30.18 -12.53
N TYR A 11 21.23 -30.72 -11.69
CA TYR A 11 20.33 -29.98 -10.84
C TYR A 11 20.84 -29.76 -9.42
N LYS A 12 21.97 -30.34 -9.06
CA LYS A 12 22.52 -30.24 -7.70
C LYS A 12 22.67 -28.79 -7.22
N CYS A 13 23.19 -27.90 -8.06
CA CYS A 13 23.34 -26.48 -7.72
C CYS A 13 22.00 -25.76 -7.50
N ILE A 14 20.90 -26.23 -8.13
CA ILE A 14 19.55 -25.69 -7.96
C ILE A 14 19.02 -26.11 -6.59
N TRP A 15 19.19 -27.38 -6.22
CA TRP A 15 18.78 -27.87 -4.90
C TRP A 15 19.60 -27.24 -3.78
N GLU A 16 20.91 -27.09 -3.93
CA GLU A 16 21.77 -26.36 -2.98
C GLU A 16 21.33 -24.92 -2.79
N LEU A 17 20.87 -24.23 -3.87
CA LEU A 17 20.29 -22.89 -3.77
C LEU A 17 18.97 -22.90 -3.01
N MET A 18 18.07 -23.85 -3.28
CA MET A 18 16.79 -23.98 -2.59
C MET A 18 16.99 -24.25 -1.09
N ASP A 19 17.87 -25.16 -0.75
CA ASP A 19 18.23 -25.46 0.66
C ASP A 19 18.83 -24.24 1.37
N ALA A 20 19.66 -23.47 0.66
CA ALA A 20 20.21 -22.22 1.20
C ALA A 20 19.12 -21.16 1.40
N VAL A 21 18.18 -21.01 0.48
CA VAL A 21 17.02 -20.12 0.62
C VAL A 21 16.19 -20.49 1.84
N ASP A 22 15.82 -21.78 1.96
CA ASP A 22 14.98 -22.27 3.04
C ASP A 22 15.66 -22.13 4.43
N SER A 23 16.97 -22.26 4.49
CA SER A 23 17.73 -22.19 5.74
C SER A 23 18.12 -20.76 6.13
N TYR A 24 18.38 -19.88 5.16
CA TYR A 24 18.89 -18.52 5.39
C TYR A 24 17.82 -17.45 5.51
N ILE A 25 16.70 -17.59 4.76
CA ILE A 25 15.62 -16.61 4.75
C ILE A 25 14.57 -16.99 5.80
N PRO A 26 14.44 -16.22 6.90
CA PRO A 26 13.43 -16.51 7.91
C PRO A 26 12.03 -16.31 7.33
N THR A 27 11.08 -17.14 7.76
CA THR A 27 9.66 -16.93 7.47
C THR A 27 9.24 -15.56 8.03
N PRO A 28 8.67 -14.65 7.20
CA PRO A 28 8.26 -13.35 7.68
C PRO A 28 7.16 -13.46 8.74
N ASP A 29 7.28 -12.63 9.77
CA ASP A 29 6.24 -12.51 10.79
C ASP A 29 5.01 -11.82 10.16
N ARG A 30 3.86 -12.49 10.22
CA ARG A 30 2.61 -11.99 9.66
C ARG A 30 1.85 -11.24 10.74
N ALA A 31 1.53 -9.97 10.51
CA ALA A 31 0.73 -9.16 11.42
C ALA A 31 -0.77 -9.57 11.38
N ALA A 32 -1.06 -10.86 11.62
CA ALA A 32 -2.41 -11.43 11.50
C ALA A 32 -3.32 -11.09 12.70
N ASP A 33 -2.74 -10.67 13.82
CA ASP A 33 -3.41 -10.27 15.06
C ASP A 33 -3.93 -8.83 15.05
N LYS A 34 -3.53 -8.02 14.07
CA LYS A 34 -3.99 -6.64 13.91
C LYS A 34 -5.35 -6.59 13.21
N PRO A 35 -6.11 -5.47 13.31
CA PRO A 35 -7.30 -5.27 12.50
C PRO A 35 -7.01 -5.41 11.00
N PHE A 36 -7.86 -6.16 10.29
CA PHE A 36 -7.69 -6.42 8.86
C PHE A 36 -7.61 -5.11 8.05
N LEU A 37 -6.66 -5.08 7.13
CA LEU A 37 -6.51 -4.02 6.14
C LEU A 37 -5.96 -4.58 4.84
N MET A 38 -6.63 -4.28 3.73
CA MET A 38 -6.23 -4.63 2.37
C MET A 38 -6.32 -3.40 1.46
N PRO A 39 -5.20 -2.88 0.95
CA PRO A 39 -5.23 -1.87 -0.11
C PRO A 39 -5.87 -2.43 -1.37
N VAL A 40 -6.76 -1.67 -1.99
CA VAL A 40 -7.40 -2.05 -3.25
C VAL A 40 -6.45 -1.76 -4.41
N GLU A 41 -6.08 -2.82 -5.14
CA GLU A 41 -5.20 -2.75 -6.32
C GLU A 41 -5.99 -2.69 -7.62
N ASP A 42 -7.08 -3.47 -7.71
CA ASP A 42 -7.96 -3.48 -8.86
C ASP A 42 -9.40 -3.83 -8.43
N VAL A 43 -10.36 -3.44 -9.26
CA VAL A 43 -11.79 -3.69 -9.05
C VAL A 43 -12.41 -4.23 -10.31
N MET A 44 -13.08 -5.36 -10.22
CA MET A 44 -13.77 -6.01 -11.32
C MET A 44 -15.19 -6.41 -10.96
N THR A 45 -16.04 -6.58 -11.96
CA THR A 45 -17.38 -7.13 -11.78
C THR A 45 -17.45 -8.53 -12.36
N ILE A 46 -17.98 -9.47 -11.58
CA ILE A 46 -18.26 -10.82 -12.04
C ILE A 46 -19.77 -10.95 -12.25
N SER A 47 -20.19 -11.27 -13.49
CA SER A 47 -21.61 -11.46 -13.83
C SER A 47 -22.26 -12.48 -12.88
N GLY A 48 -23.39 -12.07 -12.27
CA GLY A 48 -24.16 -12.88 -11.34
C GLY A 48 -23.56 -13.03 -9.94
N ARG A 49 -22.34 -12.50 -9.68
CA ARG A 49 -21.69 -12.56 -8.36
C ARG A 49 -21.51 -11.18 -7.70
N GLY A 50 -21.27 -10.12 -8.49
CA GLY A 50 -21.12 -8.76 -7.99
C GLY A 50 -19.70 -8.20 -8.14
N THR A 51 -19.37 -7.20 -7.33
CA THR A 51 -18.10 -6.48 -7.35
C THR A 51 -17.05 -7.21 -6.54
N VAL A 52 -15.87 -7.36 -7.11
CA VAL A 52 -14.68 -7.95 -6.47
C VAL A 52 -13.58 -6.89 -6.38
N ALA A 53 -13.09 -6.65 -5.17
CA ALA A 53 -11.88 -5.88 -4.93
C ALA A 53 -10.69 -6.84 -4.79
N THR A 54 -9.62 -6.59 -5.51
CA THR A 54 -8.38 -7.37 -5.40
C THR A 54 -7.30 -6.58 -4.69
N GLY A 55 -6.44 -7.27 -3.95
CA GLY A 55 -5.31 -6.66 -3.28
C GLY A 55 -4.54 -7.65 -2.43
N ARG A 56 -3.41 -7.18 -1.91
CA ARG A 56 -2.63 -7.93 -0.92
C ARG A 56 -3.08 -7.52 0.47
N VAL A 57 -3.40 -8.49 1.31
CA VAL A 57 -3.69 -8.23 2.73
C VAL A 57 -2.43 -7.72 3.41
N GLU A 58 -2.47 -6.47 3.88
CA GLU A 58 -1.35 -5.82 4.55
C GLU A 58 -1.20 -6.32 5.99
N ARG A 59 -2.33 -6.47 6.69
CA ARG A 59 -2.40 -6.95 8.08
C ARG A 59 -3.76 -7.54 8.41
N GLY A 60 -3.81 -8.27 9.50
CA GLY A 60 -5.02 -8.86 10.06
C GLY A 60 -5.51 -10.10 9.34
N THR A 61 -6.68 -10.54 9.73
CA THR A 61 -7.40 -11.68 9.16
C THR A 61 -8.83 -11.28 8.87
N ALA A 62 -9.39 -11.74 7.75
CA ALA A 62 -10.80 -11.56 7.39
C ALA A 62 -11.44 -12.89 7.03
N HIS A 63 -12.71 -13.05 7.38
CA HIS A 63 -13.53 -14.22 7.08
C HIS A 63 -14.68 -13.86 6.14
N VAL A 64 -15.19 -14.86 5.46
CA VAL A 64 -16.46 -14.70 4.73
C VAL A 64 -17.57 -14.41 5.75
N GLY A 65 -18.31 -13.32 5.54
CA GLY A 65 -19.35 -12.81 6.45
C GLY A 65 -18.94 -11.58 7.24
N ASP A 66 -17.66 -11.23 7.29
CA ASP A 66 -17.18 -10.06 8.02
C ASP A 66 -17.64 -8.75 7.38
N GLN A 67 -18.00 -7.79 8.25
CA GLN A 67 -18.28 -6.42 7.84
C GLN A 67 -16.98 -5.63 7.68
N MET A 68 -16.91 -4.86 6.60
CA MET A 68 -15.76 -4.02 6.27
C MET A 68 -16.20 -2.61 5.89
N GLU A 69 -15.28 -1.67 6.02
CA GLU A 69 -15.37 -0.32 5.49
C GLU A 69 -14.43 -0.13 4.30
N ILE A 70 -14.88 0.61 3.29
CA ILE A 70 -14.08 1.12 2.19
C ILE A 70 -13.70 2.55 2.56
N VAL A 71 -12.40 2.83 2.69
CA VAL A 71 -11.87 4.10 3.23
C VAL A 71 -10.84 4.69 2.27
N GLY A 72 -10.83 6.02 2.16
CA GLY A 72 -9.88 6.80 1.36
C GLY A 72 -10.48 7.33 0.06
N LEU A 73 -9.82 8.32 -0.55
CA LEU A 73 -10.19 9.07 -1.74
C LEU A 73 -11.51 9.86 -1.64
N LYS A 74 -12.37 9.51 -0.71
CA LYS A 74 -13.62 10.19 -0.38
C LYS A 74 -13.70 10.35 1.14
N GLU A 75 -14.41 11.39 1.60
CA GLU A 75 -14.67 11.57 3.04
C GLU A 75 -15.66 10.53 3.56
N GLU A 76 -16.63 10.17 2.72
CA GLU A 76 -17.65 9.16 3.05
C GLU A 76 -17.04 7.76 3.03
N LYS A 77 -17.35 7.01 4.07
CA LYS A 77 -17.01 5.59 4.20
C LYS A 77 -18.20 4.74 3.76
N LEU A 78 -17.94 3.74 2.95
CA LEU A 78 -18.96 2.78 2.57
C LEU A 78 -18.78 1.49 3.38
N THR A 79 -19.87 0.98 3.93
CA THR A 79 -19.86 -0.30 4.65
C THR A 79 -20.29 -1.42 3.72
N THR A 80 -19.61 -2.53 3.77
CA THR A 80 -19.89 -3.73 2.96
C THR A 80 -19.69 -4.99 3.78
N THR A 81 -20.07 -6.13 3.21
CA THR A 81 -19.82 -7.47 3.79
C THR A 81 -19.05 -8.31 2.77
N ILE A 82 -18.02 -9.00 3.20
CA ILE A 82 -17.32 -9.98 2.39
C ILE A 82 -18.23 -11.20 2.20
N THR A 83 -18.61 -11.50 0.96
CA THR A 83 -19.46 -12.66 0.64
C THR A 83 -18.68 -13.83 0.06
N GLY A 84 -17.41 -13.61 -0.27
CA GLY A 84 -16.51 -14.64 -0.75
C GLY A 84 -15.07 -14.13 -0.80
N LEU A 85 -14.14 -15.04 -0.60
CA LEU A 85 -12.71 -14.81 -0.71
C LEU A 85 -12.13 -15.81 -1.68
N GLU A 86 -11.29 -15.37 -2.61
CA GLU A 86 -10.64 -16.22 -3.60
C GLU A 86 -9.15 -15.89 -3.71
N MET A 87 -8.33 -16.94 -3.86
CA MET A 87 -6.91 -16.84 -4.17
C MET A 87 -6.54 -17.93 -5.16
N PHE A 88 -5.90 -17.56 -6.29
CA PHE A 88 -5.53 -18.51 -7.37
C PHE A 88 -6.72 -19.37 -7.86
N ARG A 89 -7.91 -18.77 -8.01
CA ARG A 89 -9.17 -19.44 -8.41
C ARG A 89 -9.67 -20.50 -7.42
N LYS A 90 -9.22 -20.44 -6.16
CA LYS A 90 -9.71 -21.29 -5.07
C LYS A 90 -10.45 -20.43 -4.06
N SER A 91 -11.64 -20.87 -3.67
CA SER A 91 -12.38 -20.22 -2.59
C SER A 91 -11.68 -20.47 -1.25
N LEU A 92 -11.66 -19.43 -0.42
CA LEU A 92 -11.09 -19.45 0.93
C LEU A 92 -12.19 -19.18 1.95
N GLU A 93 -12.07 -19.76 3.13
CA GLU A 93 -12.91 -19.42 4.28
C GLU A 93 -12.43 -18.14 4.97
N PHE A 94 -11.13 -17.92 4.98
CA PHE A 94 -10.48 -16.72 5.52
C PHE A 94 -9.25 -16.34 4.70
N ALA A 95 -8.81 -15.10 4.86
CA ALA A 95 -7.57 -14.56 4.31
C ALA A 95 -6.80 -13.82 5.40
N GLN A 96 -5.48 -13.86 5.36
CA GLN A 96 -4.61 -13.25 6.37
C GLN A 96 -3.49 -12.43 5.75
N ALA A 97 -2.82 -11.64 6.60
CA ALA A 97 -1.68 -10.81 6.20
C ALA A 97 -0.70 -11.56 5.29
N GLY A 98 -0.37 -10.95 4.14
CA GLY A 98 0.50 -11.50 3.11
C GLY A 98 -0.21 -12.21 1.95
N ASP A 99 -1.49 -12.55 2.08
CA ASP A 99 -2.25 -13.20 1.02
C ASP A 99 -2.67 -12.19 -0.07
N ASN A 100 -2.56 -12.58 -1.34
CA ASN A 100 -3.14 -11.83 -2.46
C ASN A 100 -4.51 -12.42 -2.79
N ILE A 101 -5.56 -11.64 -2.61
CA ILE A 101 -6.92 -12.11 -2.68
C ILE A 101 -7.84 -11.27 -3.57
N GLY A 102 -8.94 -11.88 -4.00
CA GLY A 102 -10.12 -11.20 -4.47
C GLY A 102 -11.21 -11.32 -3.41
N ALA A 103 -11.69 -10.18 -2.91
CA ALA A 103 -12.79 -10.11 -1.95
C ALA A 103 -14.08 -9.74 -2.68
N LEU A 104 -15.07 -10.60 -2.64
CA LEU A 104 -16.40 -10.37 -3.18
C LEU A 104 -17.21 -9.54 -2.18
N LEU A 105 -17.71 -8.38 -2.62
CA LEU A 105 -18.35 -7.37 -1.76
C LEU A 105 -19.85 -7.31 -2.00
N ARG A 106 -20.63 -7.27 -0.93
CA ARG A 106 -22.09 -7.17 -0.98
C ARG A 106 -22.52 -5.71 -1.13
N GLY A 107 -23.41 -5.44 -2.11
CA GLY A 107 -24.11 -4.15 -2.22
C GLY A 107 -23.19 -2.99 -2.60
N ILE A 108 -22.04 -3.27 -3.20
CA ILE A 108 -21.11 -2.28 -3.74
C ILE A 108 -21.09 -2.38 -5.26
N ASP A 109 -21.38 -1.28 -5.92
CA ASP A 109 -21.23 -1.17 -7.36
C ASP A 109 -19.78 -0.86 -7.74
N ARG A 110 -19.41 -1.19 -8.98
CA ARG A 110 -18.03 -1.03 -9.49
C ARG A 110 -17.50 0.41 -9.40
N ASP A 111 -18.35 1.40 -9.50
CA ASP A 111 -18.04 2.84 -9.46
C ASP A 111 -17.97 3.42 -8.03
N GLN A 112 -18.38 2.65 -7.04
CA GLN A 112 -18.34 3.06 -5.64
C GLN A 112 -17.02 2.75 -4.97
N ILE A 113 -16.23 1.82 -5.53
CA ILE A 113 -14.91 1.42 -5.04
C ILE A 113 -13.87 1.54 -6.15
N GLU A 114 -12.68 2.02 -5.81
CA GLU A 114 -11.62 2.24 -6.77
C GLU A 114 -10.24 1.92 -6.18
N ARG A 115 -9.26 1.72 -7.07
CA ARG A 115 -7.85 1.55 -6.69
C ARG A 115 -7.39 2.74 -5.86
N GLY A 116 -6.65 2.45 -4.78
CA GLY A 116 -6.14 3.46 -3.87
C GLY A 116 -6.92 3.60 -2.56
N GLN A 117 -8.17 3.13 -2.53
CA GLN A 117 -8.90 2.94 -1.29
C GLN A 117 -8.40 1.71 -0.54
N VAL A 118 -8.80 1.56 0.71
CA VAL A 118 -8.54 0.36 1.51
C VAL A 118 -9.85 -0.28 1.95
N LEU A 119 -9.85 -1.61 1.99
CA LEU A 119 -10.86 -2.41 2.66
C LEU A 119 -10.34 -2.73 4.06
N ALA A 120 -11.06 -2.32 5.10
CA ALA A 120 -10.58 -2.43 6.48
C ALA A 120 -11.72 -2.76 7.45
N VAL A 121 -11.36 -3.26 8.64
CA VAL A 121 -12.31 -3.41 9.76
C VAL A 121 -12.92 -2.05 10.08
N PRO A 122 -14.25 -1.96 10.29
CA PRO A 122 -14.93 -0.71 10.59
C PRO A 122 -14.28 0.06 11.74
N GLY A 123 -14.01 1.36 11.50
CA GLY A 123 -13.40 2.26 12.48
C GLY A 123 -11.91 2.06 12.74
N SER A 124 -11.24 1.11 12.10
CA SER A 124 -9.82 0.84 12.33
C SER A 124 -8.86 1.78 11.59
N VAL A 125 -9.34 2.45 10.55
CA VAL A 125 -8.57 3.42 9.73
C VAL A 125 -9.45 4.59 9.36
N HIS A 126 -8.84 5.77 9.24
CA HIS A 126 -9.53 7.00 8.86
C HIS A 126 -8.87 7.66 7.66
N PRO A 127 -9.64 8.37 6.80
CA PRO A 127 -9.10 9.18 5.73
C PRO A 127 -8.56 10.51 6.30
N HIS A 128 -7.40 10.95 5.83
CA HIS A 128 -6.76 12.20 6.25
C HIS A 128 -6.19 12.94 5.04
N THR A 129 -6.18 14.26 5.14
CA THR A 129 -5.60 15.15 4.11
C THR A 129 -4.33 15.83 4.58
N THR A 130 -4.11 15.95 5.90
CA THR A 130 -3.03 16.75 6.45
C THR A 130 -2.18 15.93 7.40
N PHE A 131 -0.87 15.96 7.19
CA PHE A 131 0.09 15.24 8.02
C PHE A 131 1.47 15.88 8.02
N ASP A 132 2.25 15.60 9.05
CA ASP A 132 3.68 15.85 9.09
C ASP A 132 4.45 14.59 8.71
N GLY A 133 5.48 14.74 7.91
CA GLY A 133 6.30 13.61 7.46
C GLY A 133 7.79 13.87 7.60
N HIS A 134 8.53 12.87 8.06
CA HIS A 134 9.97 12.87 8.02
C HIS A 134 10.44 12.31 6.69
N VAL A 135 11.15 13.11 5.88
CA VAL A 135 11.44 12.83 4.47
C VAL A 135 12.93 12.91 4.18
N TYR A 136 13.43 11.90 3.48
CA TYR A 136 14.72 11.93 2.81
C TYR A 136 14.53 12.28 1.33
N VAL A 137 15.19 13.34 0.88
CA VAL A 137 15.17 13.78 -0.53
C VAL A 137 16.31 13.10 -1.27
N LEU A 138 15.98 12.30 -2.28
CA LEU A 138 16.95 11.51 -3.03
C LEU A 138 17.92 12.41 -3.81
N LYS A 139 19.20 12.06 -3.78
CA LYS A 139 20.26 12.71 -4.59
C LYS A 139 20.13 12.34 -6.06
N LYS A 140 20.78 13.11 -6.91
CA LYS A 140 20.85 12.85 -8.37
C LYS A 140 21.40 11.44 -8.67
N GLU A 141 22.43 11.02 -7.95
CA GLU A 141 23.09 9.72 -8.11
C GLU A 141 22.18 8.55 -7.73
N GLU A 142 21.16 8.83 -6.92
CA GLU A 142 20.12 7.87 -6.49
C GLU A 142 18.90 7.87 -7.42
N GLY A 143 18.97 8.62 -8.53
CA GLY A 143 17.87 8.80 -9.47
C GLY A 143 16.87 9.90 -9.07
N GLY A 144 17.19 10.68 -8.04
CA GLY A 144 16.39 11.79 -7.53
C GLY A 144 16.59 13.11 -8.27
N ARG A 145 16.30 14.21 -7.58
CA ARG A 145 16.42 15.58 -8.10
C ARG A 145 17.88 16.03 -8.15
N HIS A 146 18.15 17.01 -9.02
CA HIS A 146 19.43 17.74 -9.09
C HIS A 146 19.27 19.22 -8.71
N THR A 147 18.04 19.68 -8.45
CA THR A 147 17.72 21.07 -8.04
C THR A 147 16.97 21.05 -6.74
N PRO A 148 17.11 22.08 -5.89
CA PRO A 148 16.32 22.24 -4.70
C PRO A 148 14.83 22.46 -5.03
N PHE A 149 13.98 22.29 -4.01
CA PHE A 149 12.61 22.76 -4.06
C PHE A 149 12.31 23.69 -2.89
N PHE A 150 11.24 24.45 -3.02
CA PHE A 150 10.84 25.53 -2.12
C PHE A 150 9.45 25.25 -1.55
N ASN A 151 9.01 26.09 -0.62
CA ASN A 151 7.63 26.09 -0.14
C ASN A 151 6.62 26.10 -1.29
N ASN A 152 5.47 25.46 -1.06
CA ASN A 152 4.41 25.25 -2.05
C ASN A 152 4.79 24.35 -3.23
N TYR A 153 5.85 23.53 -3.11
CA TYR A 153 6.13 22.48 -4.06
C TYR A 153 5.00 21.44 -4.07
N ARG A 154 4.58 21.01 -5.26
CA ARG A 154 3.39 20.16 -5.48
C ARG A 154 3.71 18.87 -6.21
N PRO A 155 4.40 17.91 -5.58
CA PRO A 155 4.65 16.60 -6.14
C PRO A 155 3.46 15.65 -5.94
N GLN A 156 3.62 14.41 -6.44
CA GLN A 156 2.72 13.31 -6.14
C GLN A 156 3.25 12.51 -4.96
N PHE A 157 2.37 12.22 -4.01
CA PHE A 157 2.60 11.36 -2.85
C PHE A 157 2.00 9.99 -3.10
N TYR A 158 2.83 8.96 -3.05
CA TYR A 158 2.43 7.59 -3.27
C TYR A 158 2.24 6.88 -1.92
N PHE A 159 0.99 6.58 -1.61
CA PHE A 159 0.60 5.80 -0.44
C PHE A 159 0.00 4.47 -0.90
N ARG A 160 0.57 3.33 -0.48
CA ARG A 160 0.08 2.01 -0.89
C ARG A 160 -0.14 1.91 -2.40
N THR A 161 -1.40 1.92 -2.85
CA THR A 161 -1.79 1.72 -4.25
C THR A 161 -2.29 3.00 -4.93
N THR A 162 -2.26 4.15 -4.24
CA THR A 162 -2.71 5.44 -4.78
C THR A 162 -1.59 6.47 -4.87
N ASP A 163 -1.78 7.43 -5.73
CA ASP A 163 -0.99 8.65 -5.82
C ASP A 163 -1.92 9.87 -5.71
N VAL A 164 -1.52 10.82 -4.88
CA VAL A 164 -2.27 12.04 -4.63
C VAL A 164 -1.33 13.23 -4.66
N THR A 165 -1.72 14.30 -5.32
CA THR A 165 -0.97 15.56 -5.28
C THR A 165 -1.07 16.17 -3.88
N GLY A 166 0.06 16.60 -3.34
CA GLY A 166 0.12 17.32 -2.07
C GLY A 166 0.94 18.58 -2.17
N ILE A 167 0.69 19.51 -1.26
CA ILE A 167 1.43 20.78 -1.12
C ILE A 167 2.37 20.61 0.06
N ILE A 168 3.65 20.91 -0.14
CA ILE A 168 4.67 20.86 0.89
C ILE A 168 4.86 22.25 1.49
N THR A 169 4.85 22.31 2.82
CA THR A 169 5.31 23.46 3.62
C THR A 169 6.55 23.04 4.41
N LEU A 170 7.64 23.77 4.21
CA LEU A 170 8.91 23.55 4.90
C LEU A 170 8.84 24.20 6.31
N PRO A 171 9.65 23.69 7.27
CA PRO A 171 9.73 24.28 8.61
C PRO A 171 10.14 25.76 8.59
N GLU A 172 9.74 26.51 9.62
CA GLU A 172 10.15 27.91 9.79
C GLU A 172 11.68 28.05 9.74
N GLY A 173 12.15 29.04 8.97
CA GLY A 173 13.58 29.27 8.76
C GLY A 173 14.24 28.45 7.67
N THR A 174 13.50 27.50 7.05
CA THR A 174 13.97 26.71 5.91
C THR A 174 13.44 27.31 4.61
N GLU A 175 14.30 27.95 3.84
CA GLU A 175 13.91 28.55 2.56
C GLU A 175 13.78 27.52 1.44
N MET A 176 14.65 26.51 1.44
CA MET A 176 14.70 25.47 0.42
C MET A 176 15.15 24.13 0.99
N CYS A 177 14.84 23.04 0.29
CA CYS A 177 15.30 21.70 0.59
C CYS A 177 16.17 21.17 -0.57
N MET A 178 17.38 20.72 -0.25
CA MET A 178 18.36 20.22 -1.21
C MET A 178 18.26 18.70 -1.40
N PRO A 179 18.64 18.18 -2.57
CA PRO A 179 18.84 16.74 -2.73
C PRO A 179 19.87 16.20 -1.73
N GLY A 180 19.49 15.18 -0.98
CA GLY A 180 20.28 14.58 0.10
C GLY A 180 19.90 15.04 1.51
N ASP A 181 18.99 15.99 1.64
CA ASP A 181 18.51 16.44 2.94
C ASP A 181 17.53 15.46 3.57
N ASN A 182 17.54 15.45 4.91
CA ASN A 182 16.45 14.90 5.73
C ASN A 182 15.71 16.09 6.34
N VAL A 183 14.40 16.14 6.14
CA VAL A 183 13.59 17.28 6.56
C VAL A 183 12.23 16.82 7.07
N ASP A 184 11.78 17.45 8.16
CA ASP A 184 10.40 17.36 8.59
C ASP A 184 9.58 18.35 7.78
N MET A 185 8.52 17.90 7.14
CA MET A 185 7.68 18.77 6.31
C MET A 185 6.21 18.55 6.60
N HIS A 186 5.48 19.64 6.55
CA HIS A 186 4.03 19.63 6.59
C HIS A 186 3.46 19.42 5.19
N VAL A 187 2.47 18.54 5.06
CA VAL A 187 1.88 18.15 3.77
C VAL A 187 0.37 18.27 3.83
N GLU A 188 -0.20 18.96 2.85
CA GLU A 188 -1.64 19.02 2.59
C GLU A 188 -1.96 18.30 1.28
N LEU A 189 -2.67 17.18 1.33
CA LEU A 189 -3.13 16.42 0.17
C LEU A 189 -4.42 17.02 -0.40
N ILE A 190 -4.56 17.01 -1.72
CA ILE A 190 -5.79 17.47 -2.39
C ILE A 190 -6.96 16.49 -2.26
N THR A 191 -6.69 15.25 -1.84
CA THR A 191 -7.68 14.18 -1.70
C THR A 191 -7.35 13.38 -0.45
N PRO A 192 -8.35 13.00 0.38
CA PRO A 192 -8.09 12.24 1.60
C PRO A 192 -7.57 10.83 1.30
N VAL A 193 -6.60 10.39 2.07
CA VAL A 193 -5.99 9.07 1.97
C VAL A 193 -6.13 8.34 3.30
N ALA A 194 -6.44 7.05 3.24
CA ALA A 194 -6.42 6.19 4.42
C ALA A 194 -4.97 6.04 4.92
N MET A 195 -4.63 6.73 6.01
CA MET A 195 -3.26 6.75 6.53
C MET A 195 -3.22 6.57 8.05
N GLU A 196 -2.04 6.20 8.53
CA GLU A 196 -1.71 6.01 9.94
C GLU A 196 -0.30 6.52 10.21
N GLU A 197 -0.02 6.92 11.43
CA GLU A 197 1.34 7.26 11.86
C GLU A 197 2.29 6.06 11.67
N GLY A 198 3.51 6.33 11.25
CA GLY A 198 4.49 5.32 10.90
C GLY A 198 4.35 4.77 9.46
N MET A 199 3.34 5.15 8.72
CA MET A 199 3.13 4.73 7.34
C MET A 199 4.20 5.34 6.42
N ARG A 200 4.78 4.53 5.55
CA ARG A 200 5.76 4.97 4.55
C ARG A 200 5.08 5.49 3.30
N PHE A 201 5.70 6.48 2.69
CA PHE A 201 5.28 7.02 1.39
C PHE A 201 6.48 7.37 0.51
N ALA A 202 6.23 7.47 -0.78
CA ALA A 202 7.20 7.99 -1.75
C ALA A 202 6.70 9.31 -2.34
N ILE A 203 7.65 10.20 -2.64
CA ILE A 203 7.38 11.45 -3.36
C ILE A 203 7.88 11.27 -4.78
N ARG A 204 7.04 11.56 -5.77
CA ARG A 204 7.38 11.41 -7.19
C ARG A 204 7.07 12.66 -7.99
N GLU A 205 7.91 12.90 -8.98
CA GLU A 205 7.78 13.97 -9.96
C GLU A 205 8.15 13.42 -11.34
N GLY A 206 7.30 13.66 -12.35
CA GLY A 206 7.59 13.24 -13.72
C GLY A 206 7.90 11.75 -13.90
N GLY A 207 7.31 10.88 -13.05
CA GLY A 207 7.54 9.43 -13.09
C GLY A 207 8.77 8.94 -12.30
N HIS A 208 9.59 9.84 -11.74
CA HIS A 208 10.77 9.51 -10.94
C HIS A 208 10.47 9.68 -9.44
N THR A 209 10.99 8.78 -8.62
CA THR A 209 10.96 8.94 -7.15
C THR A 209 12.02 9.97 -6.77
N VAL A 210 11.60 11.04 -6.12
CA VAL A 210 12.46 12.16 -5.70
C VAL A 210 12.64 12.24 -4.19
N GLY A 211 11.86 11.48 -3.44
CA GLY A 211 11.97 11.39 -2.00
C GLY A 211 11.21 10.20 -1.44
N SER A 212 11.53 9.84 -0.22
CA SER A 212 10.80 8.85 0.56
C SER A 212 10.68 9.31 2.01
N GLY A 213 9.55 9.01 2.62
CA GLY A 213 9.29 9.47 3.98
C GLY A 213 8.40 8.53 4.77
N VAL A 214 8.20 8.93 6.02
CA VAL A 214 7.33 8.27 6.99
C VAL A 214 6.41 9.33 7.58
N VAL A 215 5.12 9.02 7.70
CA VAL A 215 4.15 9.87 8.42
C VAL A 215 4.53 9.89 9.88
N SER A 216 4.90 11.05 10.40
CA SER A 216 5.31 11.24 11.80
C SER A 216 4.15 11.65 12.69
N LYS A 217 3.19 12.42 12.12
CA LYS A 217 2.02 12.90 12.84
C LYS A 217 0.88 13.16 11.87
N ILE A 218 -0.34 12.83 12.28
CA ILE A 218 -1.56 13.13 11.53
C ILE A 218 -2.28 14.28 12.22
N GLU A 219 -2.66 15.31 11.45
CA GLU A 219 -3.35 16.47 12.01
C GLU A 219 -4.86 16.47 11.73
N LYS A 220 -5.28 15.98 10.56
CA LYS A 220 -6.72 15.88 10.23
C LYS A 220 -7.01 14.94 9.05
#